data_c12a98e7c92deb28aefffd79b49980f8
#
_entry.id   c12a98e7c92deb28aefffd79b49980f8
#
_cell.length_a   1.000
_cell.length_b   1.000
_cell.length_c   1.000
_cell.angle_alpha   90.00
_cell.angle_beta   90.00
_cell.angle_gamma   90.00
#
_symmetry.space_group_name_H-M   'P 1'
#
loop_
_entity.id
_entity.type
_entity.pdbx_description
1 polymer ?
#
loop_
_entity_poly.entity_id
_entity_poly.type
_entity_poly.pdbx_seq_one_letter_code
_entity_poly.pdbx_strand_id
1 'polypeptide(L)'
;YTHVNMNDKAEFYPRIEDFIRIYHWHDLPVGRNPKAKTKKGNCLRMRQILVDCGIDPELQDIRAFAKKAKNGLPICEDYLLRNGSGGANNMRQARSMFSKRWLNFYRHRGIPTEYFDNWVGLSLPGVRIEPFDPCDQEENGFVSACESLAFTNPEMYKAYLLAYGIGLRSSEILRAKYDDFYEAGNHLVRIHNPKCGGSVQVRPCDPTFWKLIKGLDDGQGLIVPGNDDLVTRTFPAFLRDVGVKGGRPVHRLRKYCGHRIMRENNNNAFVAMHALGHSSVEMTQRIYVGLPNLMAS
;
A
#
# COMPACT_ATOMS: atom_id res chain seq x y z
N TYR A 1 -25.84 -12.48 26.94
CA TYR A 1 -25.06 -13.74 26.81
C TYR A 1 -25.98 -14.87 27.26
N THR A 2 -26.63 -15.56 26.35
CA THR A 2 -27.41 -16.77 26.59
C THR A 2 -26.41 -17.92 26.80
N HIS A 3 -26.45 -18.53 27.99
CA HIS A 3 -25.79 -19.80 28.26
C HIS A 3 -26.39 -20.88 27.34
N VAL A 4 -25.67 -21.25 26.31
CA VAL A 4 -26.00 -22.43 25.50
C VAL A 4 -25.56 -23.65 26.29
N ASN A 5 -26.52 -24.53 26.58
CA ASN A 5 -26.32 -25.77 27.31
C ASN A 5 -25.42 -26.70 26.49
N MET A 6 -24.23 -27.05 27.03
CA MET A 6 -23.19 -27.80 26.32
C MET A 6 -23.45 -29.29 26.13
N ASN A 7 -24.68 -29.77 26.30
CA ASN A 7 -24.98 -31.19 26.20
C ASN A 7 -25.61 -31.67 24.88
N ASP A 8 -25.94 -30.78 23.96
CA ASP A 8 -26.26 -31.15 22.57
C ASP A 8 -25.00 -30.96 21.70
N LYS A 9 -24.28 -32.06 21.48
CA LYS A 9 -23.14 -32.16 20.56
C LYS A 9 -23.56 -32.11 19.08
N ALA A 10 -24.40 -31.20 18.67
CA ALA A 10 -24.35 -30.75 17.29
C ALA A 10 -23.16 -29.79 17.22
N GLU A 11 -22.07 -30.22 16.58
CA GLU A 11 -20.87 -29.39 16.36
C GLU A 11 -21.30 -28.11 15.65
N PHE A 12 -21.51 -27.04 16.42
CA PHE A 12 -21.86 -25.74 15.88
C PHE A 12 -20.61 -25.07 15.33
N TYR A 13 -20.44 -25.13 14.04
CA TYR A 13 -19.37 -24.39 13.36
C TYR A 13 -19.88 -22.98 13.00
N PRO A 14 -19.17 -21.93 13.44
CA PRO A 14 -19.53 -20.56 13.08
C PRO A 14 -19.39 -20.35 11.57
N ARG A 15 -20.24 -19.51 11.01
CA ARG A 15 -20.16 -19.12 9.60
C ARG A 15 -18.87 -18.36 9.34
N ILE A 16 -18.36 -18.44 8.10
CA ILE A 16 -17.16 -17.72 7.71
C ILE A 16 -17.35 -16.21 7.87
N GLU A 17 -18.54 -15.69 7.55
CA GLU A 17 -18.84 -14.26 7.70
C GLU A 17 -18.75 -13.80 9.17
N ASP A 18 -19.07 -14.64 10.14
CA ASP A 18 -18.93 -14.31 11.56
C ASP A 18 -17.45 -14.08 11.93
N PHE A 19 -16.54 -14.90 11.39
CA PHE A 19 -15.09 -14.68 11.53
C PHE A 19 -14.66 -13.35 10.92
N ILE A 20 -15.15 -13.05 9.71
CA ILE A 20 -14.79 -11.81 9.01
C ILE A 20 -15.29 -10.60 9.79
N ARG A 21 -16.50 -10.64 10.34
CA ARG A 21 -17.07 -9.59 11.18
C ARG A 21 -16.30 -9.40 12.48
N ILE A 22 -15.96 -10.47 13.17
CA ILE A 22 -15.14 -10.40 14.40
C ILE A 22 -13.79 -9.75 14.09
N TYR A 23 -13.09 -10.15 13.04
CA TYR A 23 -11.84 -9.53 12.63
C TYR A 23 -11.99 -8.03 12.31
N HIS A 24 -13.08 -7.66 11.66
CA HIS A 24 -13.33 -6.27 11.27
C HIS A 24 -13.57 -5.35 12.46
N TRP A 25 -14.37 -5.80 13.43
CA TRP A 25 -14.87 -4.95 14.51
C TRP A 25 -14.07 -5.05 15.81
N HIS A 26 -13.39 -6.15 16.04
CA HIS A 26 -12.66 -6.38 17.30
C HIS A 26 -11.16 -6.26 17.13
N ASP A 27 -10.51 -5.71 18.14
CA ASP A 27 -9.06 -5.74 18.22
C ASP A 27 -8.55 -7.11 18.64
N LEU A 28 -7.42 -7.51 18.05
CA LEU A 28 -6.77 -8.75 18.41
C LEU A 28 -6.17 -8.62 19.81
N PRO A 29 -6.33 -9.62 20.69
CA PRO A 29 -5.94 -9.52 22.08
C PRO A 29 -4.43 -9.38 22.29
N VAL A 30 -3.60 -9.72 21.29
CA VAL A 30 -2.14 -9.68 21.40
C VAL A 30 -1.51 -9.07 20.15
N GLY A 31 -0.70 -8.03 20.36
CA GLY A 31 0.15 -7.39 19.35
C GLY A 31 -0.49 -6.20 18.64
N ARG A 32 0.21 -5.68 17.61
CA ARG A 32 -0.21 -4.46 16.90
C ARG A 32 -1.42 -4.75 16.01
N ASN A 33 -2.54 -4.12 16.32
CA ASN A 33 -3.73 -4.22 15.48
C ASN A 33 -3.61 -3.40 14.20
N PRO A 34 -4.06 -3.92 13.06
CA PRO A 34 -4.13 -3.14 11.83
C PRO A 34 -5.07 -1.96 11.97
N LYS A 35 -4.78 -0.83 11.30
CA LYS A 35 -5.70 0.31 11.21
C LYS A 35 -7.04 -0.14 10.60
N ALA A 36 -8.14 0.49 11.00
CA ALA A 36 -9.50 0.17 10.53
C ALA A 36 -9.62 0.07 8.99
N LYS A 37 -9.02 1.04 8.26
CA LYS A 37 -8.95 1.00 6.79
C LYS A 37 -8.28 -0.27 6.26
N THR A 38 -7.24 -0.75 6.92
CA THR A 38 -6.52 -2.00 6.56
C THR A 38 -7.38 -3.22 6.86
N LYS A 39 -8.04 -3.26 8.02
CA LYS A 39 -8.98 -4.34 8.38
C LYS A 39 -10.10 -4.43 7.34
N LYS A 40 -10.76 -3.32 7.00
CA LYS A 40 -11.79 -3.27 5.96
C LYS A 40 -11.30 -3.80 4.61
N GLY A 41 -10.13 -3.35 4.17
CA GLY A 41 -9.52 -3.82 2.92
C GLY A 41 -9.21 -5.32 2.93
N ASN A 42 -8.72 -5.86 4.04
CA ASN A 42 -8.45 -7.29 4.20
C ASN A 42 -9.74 -8.12 4.15
N CYS A 43 -10.81 -7.66 4.82
CA CYS A 43 -12.12 -8.32 4.78
C CYS A 43 -12.70 -8.38 3.36
N LEU A 44 -12.65 -7.26 2.62
CA LEU A 44 -13.13 -7.23 1.24
C LEU A 44 -12.36 -8.20 0.34
N ARG A 45 -11.02 -8.24 0.47
CA ARG A 45 -10.20 -9.18 -0.30
C ARG A 45 -10.45 -10.63 0.07
N MET A 46 -10.64 -10.91 1.35
CA MET A 46 -10.95 -12.27 1.78
C MET A 46 -12.28 -12.73 1.19
N ARG A 47 -13.33 -11.90 1.25
CA ARG A 47 -14.61 -12.24 0.60
C ARG A 47 -14.44 -12.51 -0.89
N GLN A 48 -13.68 -11.67 -1.59
CA GLN A 48 -13.40 -11.87 -3.02
C GLN A 48 -12.68 -13.19 -3.27
N ILE A 49 -11.62 -13.49 -2.50
CA ILE A 49 -10.89 -14.76 -2.63
C ILE A 49 -11.82 -15.95 -2.40
N LEU A 50 -12.68 -15.90 -1.38
CA LEU A 50 -13.61 -16.97 -1.05
C LEU A 50 -14.62 -17.19 -2.19
N VAL A 51 -15.20 -16.12 -2.72
CA VAL A 51 -16.12 -16.18 -3.86
C VAL A 51 -15.43 -16.78 -5.09
N ASP A 52 -14.20 -16.35 -5.38
CA ASP A 52 -13.39 -16.90 -6.50
C ASP A 52 -13.05 -18.38 -6.29
N CYS A 53 -13.04 -18.85 -5.04
CA CYS A 53 -12.89 -20.26 -4.67
C CYS A 53 -14.23 -21.04 -4.62
N GLY A 54 -15.35 -20.42 -4.94
CA GLY A 54 -16.68 -21.05 -4.85
C GLY A 54 -17.18 -21.23 -3.40
N ILE A 55 -16.70 -20.38 -2.47
CA ILE A 55 -17.13 -20.36 -1.08
C ILE A 55 -18.00 -19.13 -0.84
N ASP A 56 -19.24 -19.36 -0.43
CA ASP A 56 -20.12 -18.30 0.06
C ASP A 56 -19.92 -18.11 1.58
N PRO A 57 -19.32 -17.00 2.03
CA PRO A 57 -19.04 -16.79 3.45
C PRO A 57 -20.30 -16.59 4.32
N GLU A 58 -21.41 -16.17 3.74
CA GLU A 58 -22.69 -15.99 4.44
C GLU A 58 -23.39 -17.34 4.71
N LEU A 59 -23.20 -18.32 3.82
CA LEU A 59 -23.91 -19.61 3.86
C LEU A 59 -23.06 -20.75 4.41
N GLN A 60 -21.73 -20.67 4.26
CA GLN A 60 -20.81 -21.75 4.60
C GLN A 60 -20.05 -21.48 5.91
N ASP A 61 -19.74 -22.57 6.61
CA ASP A 61 -18.94 -22.52 7.82
C ASP A 61 -17.45 -22.76 7.56
N ILE A 62 -16.64 -22.72 8.64
CA ILE A 62 -15.18 -22.81 8.57
C ILE A 62 -14.65 -24.10 7.93
N ARG A 63 -15.43 -25.17 7.87
CA ARG A 63 -15.02 -26.44 7.21
C ARG A 63 -14.77 -26.24 5.71
N ALA A 64 -15.39 -25.20 5.12
CA ALA A 64 -15.19 -24.85 3.73
C ALA A 64 -13.73 -24.45 3.41
N PHE A 65 -12.96 -23.97 4.39
CA PHE A 65 -11.54 -23.65 4.18
C PHE A 65 -10.67 -24.88 3.88
N ALA A 66 -11.07 -26.06 4.35
CA ALA A 66 -10.37 -27.32 4.10
C ALA A 66 -10.75 -27.99 2.77
N LYS A 67 -11.69 -27.40 1.99
CA LYS A 67 -12.11 -27.97 0.71
C LYS A 67 -10.93 -28.09 -0.27
N LYS A 68 -11.05 -29.07 -1.14
CA LYS A 68 -10.16 -29.27 -2.28
C LYS A 68 -10.83 -28.82 -3.57
N ALA A 69 -10.05 -28.31 -4.49
CA ALA A 69 -10.46 -28.00 -5.84
C ALA A 69 -10.60 -29.29 -6.66
N LYS A 70 -11.14 -29.20 -7.88
CA LYS A 70 -11.32 -30.36 -8.78
C LYS A 70 -10.02 -31.10 -9.12
N ASN A 71 -8.90 -30.40 -9.07
CA ASN A 71 -7.54 -30.96 -9.29
C ASN A 71 -6.95 -31.63 -8.04
N GLY A 72 -7.70 -31.73 -6.94
CA GLY A 72 -7.27 -32.35 -5.69
C GLY A 72 -6.43 -31.46 -4.77
N LEU A 73 -6.01 -30.28 -5.21
CA LEU A 73 -5.26 -29.32 -4.40
C LEU A 73 -6.17 -28.60 -3.40
N PRO A 74 -5.60 -28.12 -2.25
CA PRO A 74 -6.29 -27.16 -1.42
C PRO A 74 -6.78 -25.96 -2.25
N ILE A 75 -8.01 -25.50 -2.02
CA ILE A 75 -8.59 -24.41 -2.84
C ILE A 75 -7.78 -23.12 -2.79
N CYS A 76 -7.04 -22.85 -1.71
CA CYS A 76 -6.16 -21.69 -1.61
C CYS A 76 -4.92 -21.81 -2.54
N GLU A 77 -4.40 -23.00 -2.74
CA GLU A 77 -3.32 -23.27 -3.69
C GLU A 77 -3.81 -23.17 -5.14
N ASP A 78 -4.96 -23.77 -5.43
CA ASP A 78 -5.61 -23.68 -6.74
C ASP A 78 -5.91 -22.21 -7.10
N TYR A 79 -6.38 -21.41 -6.14
CA TYR A 79 -6.57 -19.98 -6.31
C TYR A 79 -5.28 -19.27 -6.74
N LEU A 80 -4.14 -19.59 -6.10
CA LEU A 80 -2.84 -18.98 -6.45
C LEU A 80 -2.39 -19.40 -7.86
N LEU A 81 -2.56 -20.66 -8.23
CA LEU A 81 -2.22 -21.16 -9.57
C LEU A 81 -3.00 -20.42 -10.66
N ARG A 82 -4.30 -20.20 -10.45
CA ARG A 82 -5.17 -19.52 -11.43
C ARG A 82 -4.91 -18.00 -11.51
N ASN A 83 -4.52 -17.37 -10.41
CA ASN A 83 -4.44 -15.91 -10.32
C ASN A 83 -3.01 -15.35 -10.24
N GLY A 84 -1.99 -16.21 -10.21
CA GLY A 84 -0.58 -15.83 -10.27
C GLY A 84 -0.18 -14.78 -9.23
N SER A 85 0.61 -13.79 -9.65
CA SER A 85 1.12 -12.71 -8.76
C SER A 85 0.01 -11.83 -8.18
N GLY A 86 -1.09 -11.62 -8.91
CA GLY A 86 -2.27 -10.88 -8.43
C GLY A 86 -2.93 -11.59 -7.26
N GLY A 87 -3.16 -12.91 -7.39
CA GLY A 87 -3.68 -13.75 -6.33
C GLY A 87 -2.79 -13.80 -5.10
N ALA A 88 -1.48 -13.93 -5.29
CA ALA A 88 -0.51 -13.91 -4.21
C ALA A 88 -0.52 -12.58 -3.43
N ASN A 89 -0.68 -11.43 -4.11
CA ASN A 89 -0.80 -10.13 -3.46
C ASN A 89 -2.08 -9.99 -2.64
N ASN A 90 -3.21 -10.45 -3.17
CA ASN A 90 -4.48 -10.47 -2.45
C ASN A 90 -4.39 -11.36 -1.21
N MET A 91 -3.83 -12.55 -1.36
CA MET A 91 -3.64 -13.50 -0.27
C MET A 91 -2.73 -12.96 0.83
N ARG A 92 -1.60 -12.28 0.48
CA ARG A 92 -0.73 -11.62 1.50
C ARG A 92 -1.48 -10.60 2.33
N GLN A 93 -2.36 -9.81 1.70
CA GLN A 93 -3.13 -8.79 2.40
C GLN A 93 -4.22 -9.40 3.28
N ALA A 94 -4.86 -10.47 2.84
CA ALA A 94 -5.86 -11.19 3.61
C ALA A 94 -5.24 -12.07 4.72
N ARG A 95 -3.98 -12.47 4.60
CA ARG A 95 -3.30 -13.41 5.50
C ARG A 95 -3.30 -12.95 6.96
N SER A 96 -3.38 -11.64 7.22
CA SER A 96 -3.47 -11.10 8.58
C SER A 96 -4.71 -11.61 9.33
N MET A 97 -5.75 -12.04 8.63
CA MET A 97 -6.95 -12.69 9.21
C MET A 97 -6.64 -14.09 9.78
N PHE A 98 -5.60 -14.75 9.26
CA PHE A 98 -5.17 -16.10 9.66
C PHE A 98 -3.86 -16.07 10.43
N SER A 99 -3.49 -14.91 11.03
CA SER A 99 -2.28 -14.82 11.84
C SER A 99 -2.36 -15.74 13.06
N LYS A 100 -1.20 -16.23 13.55
CA LYS A 100 -1.13 -17.10 14.74
C LYS A 100 -1.91 -16.54 15.94
N ARG A 101 -1.92 -15.20 16.10
CA ARG A 101 -2.64 -14.53 17.21
C ARG A 101 -4.15 -14.69 17.08
N TRP A 102 -4.66 -14.53 15.87
CA TRP A 102 -6.08 -14.65 15.59
C TRP A 102 -6.54 -16.10 15.75
N LEU A 103 -5.78 -17.05 15.23
CA LEU A 103 -6.02 -18.48 15.44
C LEU A 103 -6.00 -18.85 16.93
N ASN A 104 -5.02 -18.35 17.71
CA ASN A 104 -4.97 -18.60 19.14
C ASN A 104 -6.20 -18.05 19.85
N PHE A 105 -6.70 -16.87 19.46
CA PHE A 105 -7.93 -16.32 20.00
C PHE A 105 -9.13 -17.27 19.83
N TYR A 106 -9.24 -17.94 18.69
CA TYR A 106 -10.29 -18.93 18.46
C TYR A 106 -10.06 -20.26 19.16
N ARG A 107 -8.81 -20.73 19.22
CA ARG A 107 -8.45 -21.93 20.00
C ARG A 107 -8.83 -21.81 21.46
N HIS A 108 -8.60 -20.67 22.08
CA HIS A 108 -9.02 -20.41 23.47
C HIS A 108 -10.54 -20.42 23.68
N ARG A 109 -11.32 -20.36 22.62
CA ARG A 109 -12.79 -20.47 22.63
C ARG A 109 -13.31 -21.84 22.21
N GLY A 110 -12.42 -22.81 22.05
CA GLY A 110 -12.80 -24.16 21.61
C GLY A 110 -13.26 -24.24 20.16
N ILE A 111 -12.97 -23.22 19.35
CA ILE A 111 -13.33 -23.21 17.92
C ILE A 111 -12.23 -23.94 17.14
N PRO A 112 -12.56 -24.97 16.35
CA PRO A 112 -11.60 -25.71 15.52
C PRO A 112 -10.87 -24.78 14.56
N THR A 113 -9.55 -24.89 14.46
CA THR A 113 -8.72 -24.04 13.59
C THR A 113 -7.94 -24.83 12.57
N GLU A 114 -7.96 -26.14 12.58
CA GLU A 114 -7.30 -27.06 11.63
C GLU A 114 -7.76 -26.83 10.18
N TYR A 115 -8.98 -26.38 9.98
CA TYR A 115 -9.52 -26.06 8.65
C TYR A 115 -8.78 -24.91 7.97
N PHE A 116 -8.07 -24.08 8.74
CA PHE A 116 -7.28 -22.95 8.22
C PHE A 116 -5.82 -23.31 7.93
N ASP A 117 -5.35 -24.52 8.27
CA ASP A 117 -3.93 -24.88 8.21
C ASP A 117 -3.34 -24.67 6.81
N ASN A 118 -4.06 -25.08 5.77
CA ASN A 118 -3.63 -24.87 4.38
C ASN A 118 -3.52 -23.39 4.02
N TRP A 119 -4.34 -22.52 4.59
CA TRP A 119 -4.34 -21.08 4.33
C TRP A 119 -3.23 -20.36 5.10
N VAL A 120 -2.95 -20.79 6.32
CA VAL A 120 -1.89 -20.25 7.17
C VAL A 120 -0.52 -20.70 6.70
N GLY A 121 -0.39 -21.97 6.39
CA GLY A 121 0.85 -22.61 5.91
C GLY A 121 1.19 -22.31 4.45
N LEU A 122 0.26 -21.71 3.69
CA LEU A 122 0.41 -21.46 2.27
C LEU A 122 1.71 -20.69 1.95
N SER A 123 2.57 -21.31 1.15
CA SER A 123 3.77 -20.64 0.64
C SER A 123 3.37 -19.62 -0.44
N LEU A 124 3.66 -18.36 -0.17
CA LEU A 124 3.36 -17.30 -1.13
C LEU A 124 4.65 -16.93 -1.89
N PRO A 125 4.59 -16.87 -3.23
CA PRO A 125 5.73 -16.46 -4.04
C PRO A 125 6.29 -15.13 -3.52
N GLY A 126 7.59 -14.95 -3.57
CA GLY A 126 8.23 -13.68 -3.21
C GLY A 126 7.61 -12.50 -3.98
N VAL A 127 7.62 -11.30 -3.40
CA VAL A 127 7.22 -10.10 -4.14
C VAL A 127 8.30 -9.81 -5.16
N ARG A 128 7.97 -10.00 -6.45
CA ARG A 128 8.84 -9.53 -7.52
C ARG A 128 8.72 -8.01 -7.57
N ILE A 129 9.78 -7.32 -7.23
CA ILE A 129 9.90 -5.88 -7.43
C ILE A 129 10.49 -5.73 -8.83
N GLU A 130 9.68 -5.25 -9.76
CA GLU A 130 10.18 -4.86 -11.07
C GLU A 130 10.95 -3.55 -10.92
N PRO A 131 12.20 -3.51 -11.43
CA PRO A 131 12.96 -2.27 -11.47
C PRO A 131 12.15 -1.18 -12.16
N PHE A 132 12.37 0.06 -11.76
CA PHE A 132 11.80 1.18 -12.47
C PHE A 132 12.55 1.36 -13.78
N ASP A 133 11.80 1.32 -14.87
CA ASP A 133 12.29 1.58 -16.22
C ASP A 133 11.88 3.02 -16.58
N PRO A 134 12.82 3.99 -16.46
CA PRO A 134 12.56 5.37 -16.85
C PRO A 134 12.50 5.48 -18.37
N CYS A 135 11.66 6.37 -18.86
CA CYS A 135 11.53 6.67 -20.28
C CYS A 135 11.57 8.19 -20.45
N ASP A 136 12.63 8.71 -21.07
CA ASP A 136 12.86 10.15 -21.24
C ASP A 136 11.71 10.80 -22.04
N GLN A 137 11.16 10.11 -23.04
CA GLN A 137 10.02 10.62 -23.80
C GLN A 137 8.76 10.75 -22.92
N GLU A 138 8.50 9.76 -22.05
CA GLU A 138 7.40 9.83 -21.07
C GLU A 138 7.65 10.97 -20.08
N GLU A 139 8.89 11.09 -19.55
CA GLU A 139 9.24 12.12 -18.58
C GLU A 139 9.09 13.51 -19.18
N ASN A 140 9.69 13.78 -20.31
CA ASN A 140 9.62 15.08 -20.99
C ASN A 140 8.16 15.44 -21.36
N GLY A 141 7.37 14.47 -21.80
CA GLY A 141 5.96 14.66 -22.14
C GLY A 141 5.13 15.11 -20.94
N PHE A 142 5.19 14.40 -19.83
CA PHE A 142 4.41 14.79 -18.66
C PHE A 142 4.97 16.02 -17.94
N VAL A 143 6.29 16.24 -17.93
CA VAL A 143 6.90 17.44 -17.34
C VAL A 143 6.38 18.67 -18.06
N SER A 144 6.49 18.74 -19.37
CA SER A 144 5.98 19.86 -20.18
C SER A 144 4.49 20.12 -19.96
N ALA A 145 3.68 19.04 -19.95
CA ALA A 145 2.24 19.15 -19.71
C ALA A 145 1.93 19.62 -18.28
N CYS A 146 2.67 19.13 -17.27
CA CYS A 146 2.47 19.55 -15.88
C CYS A 146 2.94 20.99 -15.61
N GLU A 147 4.00 21.45 -16.29
CA GLU A 147 4.45 22.83 -16.16
C GLU A 147 3.41 23.83 -16.69
N SER A 148 2.68 23.47 -17.76
CA SER A 148 1.58 24.29 -18.26
C SER A 148 0.41 24.43 -17.28
N LEU A 149 0.29 23.51 -16.31
CA LEU A 149 -0.71 23.59 -15.25
C LEU A 149 -0.52 24.78 -14.32
N ALA A 150 0.67 25.36 -14.23
CA ALA A 150 0.92 26.58 -13.45
C ALA A 150 -0.06 27.71 -13.84
N PHE A 151 -0.48 27.75 -15.10
CA PHE A 151 -1.39 28.75 -15.65
C PHE A 151 -2.84 28.26 -15.77
N THR A 152 -3.05 26.96 -15.99
CA THR A 152 -4.36 26.38 -16.30
C THR A 152 -5.04 25.71 -15.12
N ASN A 153 -4.27 25.13 -14.20
CA ASN A 153 -4.76 24.47 -12.99
C ASN A 153 -3.70 24.47 -11.88
N PRO A 154 -3.56 25.59 -11.14
CA PRO A 154 -2.52 25.75 -10.11
C PRO A 154 -2.53 24.64 -9.05
N GLU A 155 -3.70 24.10 -8.70
CA GLU A 155 -3.81 23.05 -7.68
C GLU A 155 -3.20 21.70 -8.17
N MET A 156 -3.42 21.34 -9.42
CA MET A 156 -2.73 20.18 -10.02
C MET A 156 -1.23 20.44 -10.18
N TYR A 157 -0.84 21.68 -10.47
CA TYR A 157 0.58 22.06 -10.52
C TYR A 157 1.26 21.88 -9.17
N LYS A 158 0.63 22.34 -8.07
CA LYS A 158 1.12 22.10 -6.70
C LYS A 158 1.26 20.60 -6.41
N ALA A 159 0.29 19.78 -6.81
CA ALA A 159 0.38 18.32 -6.66
C ALA A 159 1.53 17.71 -7.48
N TYR A 160 1.79 18.21 -8.69
CA TYR A 160 2.94 17.83 -9.51
C TYR A 160 4.27 18.15 -8.81
N LEU A 161 4.46 19.39 -8.33
CA LEU A 161 5.67 19.79 -7.63
C LEU A 161 5.96 18.89 -6.42
N LEU A 162 4.92 18.54 -5.65
CA LEU A 162 5.04 17.66 -4.49
C LEU A 162 5.36 16.21 -4.88
N ALA A 163 4.76 15.70 -5.98
CA ALA A 163 4.96 14.32 -6.42
C ALA A 163 6.29 14.12 -7.14
N TYR A 164 6.60 14.97 -8.12
CA TYR A 164 7.77 14.85 -8.98
C TYR A 164 8.98 15.58 -8.39
N GLY A 165 8.80 16.80 -7.88
CA GLY A 165 9.88 17.60 -7.33
C GLY A 165 10.38 17.07 -5.98
N ILE A 166 9.47 16.79 -5.07
CA ILE A 166 9.79 16.39 -3.68
C ILE A 166 9.65 14.88 -3.46
N GLY A 167 8.95 14.18 -4.34
CA GLY A 167 8.74 12.74 -4.25
C GLY A 167 7.75 12.32 -3.16
N LEU A 168 6.74 13.12 -2.85
CA LEU A 168 5.72 12.77 -1.85
C LEU A 168 4.77 11.69 -2.36
N ARG A 169 4.28 10.85 -1.45
CA ARG A 169 3.17 9.91 -1.72
C ARG A 169 1.85 10.66 -1.77
N SER A 170 0.83 10.17 -2.49
CA SER A 170 -0.50 10.80 -2.54
C SER A 170 -1.05 11.16 -1.16
N SER A 171 -0.89 10.27 -0.17
CA SER A 171 -1.33 10.54 1.20
C SER A 171 -0.47 11.56 1.95
N GLU A 172 0.75 11.81 1.52
CA GLU A 172 1.65 12.84 2.05
C GLU A 172 1.33 14.20 1.41
N ILE A 173 1.03 14.22 0.10
CA ILE A 173 0.58 15.41 -0.65
C ILE A 173 -0.66 16.04 0.01
N LEU A 174 -1.66 15.21 0.35
CA LEU A 174 -2.91 15.67 0.97
C LEU A 174 -2.74 16.30 2.36
N ARG A 175 -1.57 16.19 2.97
CA ARG A 175 -1.30 16.72 4.31
C ARG A 175 -0.16 17.74 4.36
N ALA A 176 0.50 17.95 3.22
CA ALA A 176 1.63 18.85 3.13
C ALA A 176 1.17 20.31 3.34
N LYS A 177 1.89 21.02 4.19
CA LYS A 177 1.67 22.43 4.48
C LYS A 177 2.87 23.25 4.05
N TYR A 178 2.66 24.53 3.75
CA TYR A 178 3.77 25.44 3.45
C TYR A 178 4.78 25.56 4.61
N ASP A 179 4.30 25.53 5.86
CA ASP A 179 5.14 25.57 7.07
C ASP A 179 5.98 24.29 7.27
N ASP A 180 5.65 23.22 6.56
CA ASP A 180 6.47 22.00 6.58
C ASP A 180 7.78 22.18 5.79
N PHE A 181 7.86 23.19 4.92
CA PHE A 181 9.03 23.52 4.12
C PHE A 181 9.83 24.62 4.81
N TYR A 182 11.01 24.28 5.33
CA TYR A 182 11.85 25.18 6.12
C TYR A 182 13.33 25.00 5.81
N GLU A 183 14.14 25.98 6.21
CA GLU A 183 15.60 25.95 6.10
C GLU A 183 16.24 25.70 7.48
N ALA A 184 17.19 24.78 7.51
CA ALA A 184 18.08 24.56 8.66
C ALA A 184 19.44 24.09 8.16
N GLY A 185 20.22 25.00 7.58
CA GLY A 185 21.45 24.69 6.85
C GLY A 185 21.22 24.05 5.48
N ASN A 186 20.10 23.40 5.29
CA ASN A 186 19.61 22.81 4.04
C ASN A 186 18.11 23.06 3.88
N HIS A 187 17.61 22.88 2.66
CA HIS A 187 16.17 22.90 2.37
C HIS A 187 15.55 21.59 2.80
N LEU A 188 14.59 21.65 3.71
CA LEU A 188 14.00 20.48 4.37
C LEU A 188 12.46 20.49 4.26
N VAL A 189 11.87 19.31 4.32
CA VAL A 189 10.42 19.11 4.44
C VAL A 189 10.08 18.16 5.59
N ARG A 190 9.09 18.53 6.42
CA ARG A 190 8.48 17.68 7.43
C ARG A 190 7.36 16.86 6.80
N ILE A 191 7.39 15.55 7.00
CA ILE A 191 6.35 14.65 6.53
C ILE A 191 5.61 14.11 7.74
N HIS A 192 4.37 14.49 7.91
CA HIS A 192 3.51 14.05 9.00
C HIS A 192 2.95 12.65 8.73
N ASN A 193 2.95 11.79 9.77
CA ASN A 193 2.44 10.41 9.70
C ASN A 193 2.99 9.62 8.50
N PRO A 194 4.31 9.53 8.33
CA PRO A 194 4.90 8.79 7.23
C PRO A 194 4.51 7.30 7.28
N LYS A 195 4.43 6.65 6.12
CA LYS A 195 4.08 5.22 6.04
C LYS A 195 5.07 4.31 6.79
N CYS A 196 6.32 4.75 6.91
CA CYS A 196 7.40 3.96 7.52
C CYS A 196 7.43 4.03 9.06
N GLY A 197 6.43 4.66 9.69
CA GLY A 197 6.33 4.80 11.15
C GLY A 197 6.81 6.16 11.65
N GLY A 198 6.54 6.42 12.95
CA GLY A 198 6.81 7.72 13.57
C GLY A 198 5.70 8.74 13.30
N SER A 199 5.70 9.84 14.07
CA SER A 199 4.76 10.95 13.89
C SER A 199 5.19 11.93 12.81
N VAL A 200 6.51 12.14 12.69
CA VAL A 200 7.14 13.07 11.74
C VAL A 200 8.42 12.45 11.18
N GLN A 201 8.68 12.69 9.91
CA GLN A 201 9.95 12.41 9.24
C GLN A 201 10.43 13.68 8.56
N VAL A 202 11.69 14.05 8.75
CA VAL A 202 12.35 15.15 8.03
C VAL A 202 13.10 14.60 6.84
N ARG A 203 12.98 15.24 5.68
CA ARG A 203 13.66 14.85 4.45
C ARG A 203 14.32 16.05 3.79
N PRO A 204 15.47 15.87 3.14
CA PRO A 204 16.05 16.91 2.29
C PRO A 204 15.18 17.14 1.06
N CYS A 205 15.13 18.38 0.61
CA CYS A 205 14.43 18.80 -0.60
C CYS A 205 15.40 19.36 -1.63
N ASP A 206 15.09 19.17 -2.90
CA ASP A 206 15.70 19.90 -3.99
C ASP A 206 15.45 21.40 -3.83
N PRO A 207 16.49 22.26 -3.84
CA PRO A 207 16.34 23.69 -3.62
C PRO A 207 15.43 24.39 -4.64
N THR A 208 15.45 23.94 -5.90
CA THR A 208 14.63 24.52 -6.97
C THR A 208 13.14 24.28 -6.69
N PHE A 209 12.78 23.03 -6.43
CA PHE A 209 11.38 22.70 -6.10
C PHE A 209 10.93 23.29 -4.76
N TRP A 210 11.83 23.36 -3.78
CA TRP A 210 11.56 24.03 -2.51
C TRP A 210 11.18 25.50 -2.72
N LYS A 211 11.96 26.25 -3.52
CA LYS A 211 11.70 27.66 -3.85
C LYS A 211 10.39 27.84 -4.61
N LEU A 212 10.12 26.98 -5.58
CA LEU A 212 8.85 27.00 -6.32
C LEU A 212 7.64 26.82 -5.39
N ILE A 213 7.70 25.84 -4.48
CA ILE A 213 6.63 25.59 -3.51
C ILE A 213 6.45 26.77 -2.57
N LYS A 214 7.54 27.32 -2.01
CA LYS A 214 7.46 28.49 -1.11
C LYS A 214 6.94 29.74 -1.82
N GLY A 215 7.26 29.90 -3.11
CA GLY A 215 6.74 30.99 -3.94
C GLY A 215 5.24 30.92 -4.23
N LEU A 216 4.61 29.76 -4.01
CA LEU A 216 3.16 29.56 -4.17
C LEU A 216 2.39 29.66 -2.85
N ASP A 217 3.06 30.05 -1.76
CA ASP A 217 2.44 30.19 -0.43
C ASP A 217 1.41 31.33 -0.43
N ASP A 218 0.15 30.96 -0.31
CA ASP A 218 -1.00 31.84 -0.31
C ASP A 218 -1.58 32.08 1.11
N GLY A 219 -0.88 31.64 2.13
CA GLY A 219 -1.29 31.75 3.54
C GLY A 219 -2.40 30.79 3.96
N GLN A 220 -2.86 29.87 3.09
CA GLN A 220 -3.96 28.94 3.41
C GLN A 220 -3.52 27.70 4.19
N GLY A 221 -2.26 27.56 4.46
CA GLY A 221 -1.68 26.46 5.25
C GLY A 221 -1.47 25.19 4.46
N LEU A 222 -2.49 24.52 3.90
CA LEU A 222 -2.34 23.33 3.05
C LEU A 222 -1.89 23.75 1.63
N ILE A 223 -0.90 23.04 1.09
CA ILE A 223 -0.39 23.32 -0.28
C ILE A 223 -1.42 22.91 -1.32
N VAL A 224 -2.03 21.73 -1.14
CA VAL A 224 -3.16 21.26 -1.96
C VAL A 224 -4.38 21.25 -1.04
N PRO A 225 -5.31 22.20 -1.18
CA PRO A 225 -6.46 22.30 -0.28
C PRO A 225 -7.33 21.05 -0.38
N GLY A 226 -7.74 20.55 0.76
CA GLY A 226 -8.60 19.45 1.20
C GLY A 226 -9.44 18.63 0.23
N ASN A 227 -9.10 18.57 -1.04
CA ASN A 227 -9.84 17.81 -2.04
C ASN A 227 -9.14 16.48 -2.35
N ASP A 228 -9.51 15.43 -1.60
CA ASP A 228 -9.02 14.08 -1.84
C ASP A 228 -9.19 13.66 -3.31
N ASP A 229 -10.25 14.10 -3.98
CA ASP A 229 -10.53 13.75 -5.38
C ASP A 229 -9.52 14.35 -6.35
N LEU A 230 -8.97 15.52 -6.08
CA LEU A 230 -7.92 16.09 -6.93
C LEU A 230 -6.72 15.15 -7.00
N VAL A 231 -6.20 14.69 -5.88
CA VAL A 231 -4.98 13.86 -5.80
C VAL A 231 -5.26 12.38 -6.12
N THR A 232 -6.50 11.91 -5.90
CA THR A 232 -6.82 10.47 -6.04
C THR A 232 -7.51 10.12 -7.35
N ARG A 233 -8.13 11.09 -8.04
CA ARG A 233 -8.88 10.88 -9.28
C ARG A 233 -8.47 11.82 -10.40
N THR A 234 -8.62 13.15 -10.21
CA THR A 234 -8.48 14.15 -11.28
C THR A 234 -7.04 14.24 -11.78
N PHE A 235 -6.07 14.45 -10.90
CA PHE A 235 -4.66 14.50 -11.28
C PHE A 235 -4.14 13.17 -11.84
N PRO A 236 -4.46 11.98 -11.26
CA PRO A 236 -4.16 10.71 -11.89
C PRO A 236 -4.78 10.50 -13.27
N ALA A 237 -5.99 11.01 -13.54
CA ALA A 237 -6.60 10.94 -14.86
C ALA A 237 -5.81 11.79 -15.86
N PHE A 238 -5.58 13.06 -15.54
CA PHE A 238 -4.73 13.95 -16.34
C PHE A 238 -3.36 13.32 -16.67
N LEU A 239 -2.68 12.74 -15.66
CA LEU A 239 -1.38 12.10 -15.88
C LEU A 239 -1.45 10.93 -16.88
N ARG A 240 -2.54 10.16 -16.91
CA ARG A 240 -2.74 9.11 -17.92
C ARG A 240 -2.96 9.69 -19.29
N ASP A 241 -3.73 10.76 -19.39
CA ASP A 241 -4.04 11.44 -20.65
C ASP A 241 -2.77 12.03 -21.29
N VAL A 242 -1.82 12.49 -20.48
CA VAL A 242 -0.49 12.96 -20.95
C VAL A 242 0.55 11.83 -21.07
N GLY A 243 0.13 10.57 -21.01
CA GLY A 243 0.96 9.42 -21.34
C GLY A 243 1.74 8.78 -20.18
N VAL A 244 1.49 9.17 -18.92
CA VAL A 244 2.14 8.51 -17.76
C VAL A 244 1.63 7.07 -17.61
N LYS A 245 2.54 6.11 -17.77
CA LYS A 245 2.23 4.67 -17.79
C LYS A 245 1.98 4.09 -16.40
N GLY A 246 1.22 2.99 -16.36
CA GLY A 246 1.01 2.17 -15.17
C GLY A 246 -0.19 2.57 -14.32
N GLY A 247 -0.56 1.68 -13.38
CA GLY A 247 -1.82 1.79 -12.60
C GLY A 247 -1.82 2.87 -11.50
N ARG A 248 -0.68 3.50 -11.20
CA ARG A 248 -0.53 4.51 -10.13
C ARG A 248 0.29 5.71 -10.61
N PRO A 249 -0.29 6.59 -11.44
CA PRO A 249 0.47 7.67 -12.09
C PRO A 249 1.22 8.59 -11.11
N VAL A 250 0.59 9.07 -10.03
CA VAL A 250 1.26 9.89 -9.01
C VAL A 250 2.46 9.18 -8.37
N HIS A 251 2.35 7.86 -8.15
CA HIS A 251 3.48 7.08 -7.64
C HIS A 251 4.59 6.90 -8.68
N ARG A 252 4.24 6.91 -9.97
CA ARG A 252 5.22 6.89 -11.06
C ARG A 252 6.01 8.20 -11.12
N LEU A 253 5.39 9.37 -10.91
CA LEU A 253 6.09 10.65 -10.78
C LEU A 253 7.11 10.61 -9.63
N ARG A 254 6.74 10.06 -8.49
CA ARG A 254 7.66 9.85 -7.37
C ARG A 254 8.83 8.91 -7.76
N LYS A 255 8.61 7.91 -8.62
CA LYS A 255 9.71 7.08 -9.13
C LYS A 255 10.64 7.89 -10.03
N TYR A 256 10.13 8.75 -10.88
CA TYR A 256 10.94 9.69 -11.66
C TYR A 256 11.74 10.65 -10.77
N CYS A 257 11.13 11.19 -9.70
CA CYS A 257 11.85 11.96 -8.68
C CYS A 257 13.05 11.19 -8.12
N GLY A 258 12.84 9.94 -7.71
CA GLY A 258 13.91 9.09 -7.20
C GLY A 258 15.00 8.80 -8.23
N HIS A 259 14.61 8.54 -9.48
CA HIS A 259 15.56 8.34 -10.59
C HIS A 259 16.38 9.61 -10.85
N ARG A 260 15.76 10.79 -10.88
CA ARG A 260 16.43 12.08 -11.02
C ARG A 260 17.46 12.28 -9.89
N ILE A 261 17.05 12.08 -8.64
CA ILE A 261 17.94 12.19 -7.47
C ILE A 261 19.13 11.22 -7.59
N MET A 262 18.91 9.98 -8.02
CA MET A 262 19.97 9.00 -8.25
C MET A 262 20.95 9.50 -9.29
N ARG A 263 20.47 9.94 -10.45
CA ARG A 263 21.28 10.45 -11.56
C ARG A 263 22.13 11.66 -11.16
N GLU A 264 21.54 12.62 -10.45
CA GLU A 264 22.21 13.84 -9.98
C GLU A 264 23.24 13.60 -8.88
N ASN A 265 23.18 12.45 -8.20
CA ASN A 265 24.06 12.08 -7.09
C ASN A 265 24.91 10.83 -7.39
N ASN A 266 25.37 10.67 -8.63
CA ASN A 266 26.26 9.58 -9.04
C ASN A 266 25.73 8.17 -8.66
N ASN A 267 24.43 7.96 -8.81
CA ASN A 267 23.71 6.73 -8.45
C ASN A 267 23.80 6.35 -6.96
N ASN A 268 23.96 7.33 -6.09
CA ASN A 268 24.01 7.10 -4.65
C ASN A 268 22.61 6.79 -4.09
N ALA A 269 22.36 5.50 -3.84
CA ALA A 269 21.07 5.02 -3.33
C ALA A 269 20.73 5.51 -1.91
N PHE A 270 21.73 5.87 -1.09
CA PHE A 270 21.50 6.44 0.24
C PHE A 270 20.86 7.82 0.16
N VAL A 271 21.32 8.68 -0.78
CA VAL A 271 20.74 10.01 -0.99
C VAL A 271 19.28 9.88 -1.40
N ALA A 272 18.97 9.04 -2.40
CA ALA A 272 17.61 8.80 -2.83
C ALA A 272 16.74 8.15 -1.74
N MET A 273 17.29 7.24 -0.94
CA MET A 273 16.61 6.65 0.22
C MET A 273 16.16 7.72 1.20
N HIS A 274 17.05 8.61 1.59
CA HIS A 274 16.76 9.70 2.54
C HIS A 274 15.74 10.69 1.97
N ALA A 275 15.94 11.16 0.74
CA ALA A 275 15.05 12.11 0.09
C ALA A 275 13.63 11.55 -0.09
N LEU A 276 13.51 10.28 -0.44
CA LEU A 276 12.21 9.62 -0.60
C LEU A 276 11.63 9.06 0.71
N GLY A 277 12.42 8.95 1.79
CA GLY A 277 12.00 8.32 3.05
C GLY A 277 11.67 6.84 2.85
N HIS A 278 12.54 6.11 2.22
CA HIS A 278 12.48 4.65 2.17
C HIS A 278 13.02 4.06 3.47
N SER A 279 12.49 2.91 3.88
CA SER A 279 12.89 2.25 5.14
C SER A 279 14.23 1.53 5.04
N SER A 280 14.70 1.23 3.82
CA SER A 280 15.99 0.59 3.59
C SER A 280 16.61 0.99 2.26
N VAL A 281 17.92 0.90 2.18
CA VAL A 281 18.69 1.17 0.96
C VAL A 281 18.44 0.08 -0.09
N GLU A 282 18.28 -1.17 0.33
CA GLU A 282 17.99 -2.30 -0.56
C GLU A 282 16.71 -2.09 -1.36
N MET A 283 15.69 -1.51 -0.73
CA MET A 283 14.44 -1.16 -1.44
C MET A 283 14.73 -0.14 -2.55
N THR A 284 15.55 0.86 -2.27
CA THR A 284 15.92 1.90 -3.24
C THR A 284 16.74 1.30 -4.38
N GLN A 285 17.72 0.46 -4.06
CA GLN A 285 18.57 -0.22 -5.06
C GLN A 285 17.74 -1.13 -5.97
N ARG A 286 16.81 -1.93 -5.42
CA ARG A 286 15.94 -2.80 -6.21
C ARG A 286 15.04 -2.03 -7.16
N ILE A 287 14.57 -0.87 -6.75
CA ILE A 287 13.67 -0.04 -7.58
C ILE A 287 14.45 0.66 -8.68
N TYR A 288 15.61 1.25 -8.39
CA TYR A 288 16.30 2.18 -9.30
C TYR A 288 17.55 1.62 -9.98
N VAL A 289 18.19 0.60 -9.40
CA VAL A 289 19.42 0.01 -9.96
C VAL A 289 19.18 -1.38 -10.57
N GLY A 290 18.02 -1.99 -10.29
CA GLY A 290 17.70 -3.30 -10.85
C GLY A 290 18.57 -4.45 -10.30
N LEU A 291 19.22 -4.28 -9.15
CA LEU A 291 20.06 -5.31 -8.56
C LEU A 291 19.24 -6.56 -8.19
N PRO A 292 19.68 -7.76 -8.60
CA PRO A 292 19.04 -8.99 -8.18
C PRO A 292 19.14 -9.17 -6.66
N ASN A 293 18.21 -9.97 -6.11
CA ASN A 293 18.23 -10.36 -4.69
C ASN A 293 19.50 -11.18 -4.40
N LEU A 294 20.58 -10.53 -4.00
CA LEU A 294 21.82 -11.21 -3.56
C LEU A 294 21.70 -11.85 -2.16
N MET A 295 20.52 -11.72 -1.51
CA MET A 295 20.29 -12.22 -0.14
C MET A 295 19.11 -13.20 -0.04
N ALA A 296 18.72 -13.85 -1.13
CA ALA A 296 17.77 -14.95 -1.12
C ALA A 296 18.49 -16.26 -1.42
N SER A 297 19.35 -16.68 -0.50
CA SER A 297 19.90 -18.02 -0.40
C SER A 297 19.69 -18.53 1.02
#